data_589e863e2c8ae75b9a92bb7040a392a9
#
_entry.id   589e863e2c8ae75b9a92bb7040a392a9
#
_cell.length_a   1.000
_cell.length_b   1.000
_cell.length_c   1.000
_cell.angle_alpha   90.00
_cell.angle_beta   90.00
_cell.angle_gamma   90.00
#
_symmetry.space_group_name_H-M   'P 1'
#
loop_
_entity.id
_entity.type
_entity.pdbx_description
1 polymer ?
#
loop_
_entity_poly.entity_id
_entity_poly.type
_entity_poly.pdbx_seq_one_letter_code
_entity_poly.pdbx_strand_id
1 'polypeptide(L)'
;MSVFSSVPPGADLPMHARDLVRMHEAVIGGGRPRVPPRPLVSRSWSRALSLGLAADGVNARDSVPLDEVARRRRASPLRHVVESLGQVLGATSDTANMLLVVTDADGIILWRAGSPAVKRRADTLGFTEGAEWTESRVGTNAIGTALAEAAPVELLAGEHFEQGQHPWYCTASPVHDPRTGELLGVIDVSGPALTLHPAIAALVETGRRLAESELWRHHQQGLDKLRKTAEPVVAGVGGPALLVDDDGWVAHAAGIAPGERIAAPEEGRILAVPGLGACLPERLAEGWLVRPADTARRVRLDLELGHAPMLRMRSGDVGWVRTVTPRHAEILVHLHAAGPSGLSAEALSRALYGDAEHLVTVRAEVSRLRRLLGAIVDTRPYRLASGVGLTVHKGLEVGG
;
A
#
# COMPACT_ATOMS: atom_id res chain seq x y z
N MET A 1 -4.89 -10.67 27.57
CA MET A 1 -5.37 -9.26 27.60
C MET A 1 -5.07 -8.68 26.22
N SER A 2 -6.05 -8.10 25.55
CA SER A 2 -5.82 -7.42 24.26
C SER A 2 -4.82 -6.28 24.50
N VAL A 3 -3.71 -6.26 23.77
CA VAL A 3 -2.65 -5.23 23.84
C VAL A 3 -3.21 -3.84 23.48
N PHE A 4 -4.39 -3.79 22.87
CA PHE A 4 -5.03 -2.60 22.31
C PHE A 4 -6.05 -1.92 23.21
N SER A 5 -6.54 -2.58 24.30
CA SER A 5 -7.56 -1.97 25.16
C SER A 5 -6.95 -0.93 26.10
N SER A 6 -7.57 0.25 26.14
CA SER A 6 -7.21 1.35 27.06
C SER A 6 -7.77 1.15 28.47
N VAL A 7 -8.76 0.27 28.64
CA VAL A 7 -9.44 0.04 29.91
C VAL A 7 -9.21 -1.40 30.38
N PRO A 8 -8.63 -1.60 31.58
CA PRO A 8 -8.53 -2.92 32.19
C PRO A 8 -9.93 -3.51 32.49
N PRO A 9 -10.12 -4.83 32.37
CA PRO A 9 -11.36 -5.47 32.77
C PRO A 9 -11.76 -5.15 34.20
N GLY A 10 -13.02 -4.73 34.40
CA GLY A 10 -13.55 -4.42 35.74
C GLY A 10 -13.12 -3.08 36.31
N ALA A 11 -12.39 -2.25 35.55
CA ALA A 11 -12.01 -0.92 36.03
C ALA A 11 -13.22 0.02 36.12
N ASP A 12 -13.25 0.86 37.16
CA ASP A 12 -14.16 2.00 37.25
C ASP A 12 -13.71 3.07 36.25
N LEU A 13 -14.50 3.29 35.21
CA LEU A 13 -14.15 4.15 34.08
C LEU A 13 -13.86 5.60 34.53
N PRO A 14 -14.68 6.28 35.36
CA PRO A 14 -14.38 7.61 35.88
C PRO A 14 -13.08 7.69 36.65
N MET A 15 -12.80 6.71 37.51
CA MET A 15 -11.56 6.67 38.27
C MET A 15 -10.36 6.44 37.38
N HIS A 16 -10.45 5.48 36.46
CA HIS A 16 -9.40 5.17 35.51
C HIS A 16 -9.05 6.37 34.60
N ALA A 17 -10.08 7.06 34.06
CA ALA A 17 -9.86 8.26 33.25
C ALA A 17 -9.11 9.37 34.03
N ARG A 18 -9.45 9.59 35.31
CA ARG A 18 -8.72 10.54 36.17
C ARG A 18 -7.27 10.11 36.40
N ASP A 19 -7.02 8.82 36.61
CA ASP A 19 -5.66 8.31 36.79
C ASP A 19 -4.80 8.46 35.53
N LEU A 20 -5.40 8.28 34.35
CA LEU A 20 -4.73 8.54 33.05
C LEU A 20 -4.37 10.03 32.88
N VAL A 21 -5.26 10.95 33.29
CA VAL A 21 -4.95 12.39 33.27
C VAL A 21 -3.79 12.72 34.21
N ARG A 22 -3.80 12.21 35.43
CA ARG A 22 -2.68 12.38 36.37
C ARG A 22 -1.36 11.78 35.85
N MET A 23 -1.44 10.64 35.19
CA MET A 23 -0.29 9.99 34.55
C MET A 23 0.29 10.90 33.47
N HIS A 24 -0.57 11.46 32.58
CA HIS A 24 -0.18 12.41 31.54
C HIS A 24 0.51 13.64 32.14
N GLU A 25 -0.12 14.32 33.13
CA GLU A 25 0.44 15.47 33.81
C GLU A 25 1.82 15.20 34.40
N ALA A 26 1.99 14.03 35.05
CA ALA A 26 3.26 13.63 35.65
C ALA A 26 4.34 13.43 34.59
N VAL A 27 4.05 12.75 33.51
CA VAL A 27 5.04 12.45 32.44
C VAL A 27 5.42 13.72 31.67
N ILE A 28 4.42 14.51 31.25
CA ILE A 28 4.66 15.74 30.48
C ILE A 28 5.37 16.80 31.35
N GLY A 29 5.06 16.85 32.65
CA GLY A 29 5.77 17.70 33.62
C GLY A 29 7.17 17.19 33.99
N GLY A 30 7.70 16.14 33.38
CA GLY A 30 9.03 15.57 33.63
C GLY A 30 9.13 14.75 34.95
N GLY A 31 8.00 14.44 35.58
CA GLY A 31 7.90 13.60 36.78
C GLY A 31 7.77 12.12 36.48
N ARG A 32 7.66 11.31 37.52
CA ARG A 32 7.44 9.86 37.43
C ARG A 32 5.98 9.54 37.81
N PRO A 33 5.18 8.98 36.90
CA PRO A 33 3.83 8.54 37.20
C PRO A 33 3.84 7.31 38.11
N ARG A 34 2.78 7.11 38.92
CA ARG A 34 2.61 5.89 39.74
C ARG A 34 2.48 4.63 38.87
N VAL A 35 1.79 4.75 37.74
CA VAL A 35 1.63 3.69 36.75
C VAL A 35 2.20 4.22 35.45
N PRO A 36 3.13 3.50 34.79
CA PRO A 36 3.70 3.97 33.54
C PRO A 36 2.62 3.92 32.42
N PRO A 37 2.72 4.79 31.40
CA PRO A 37 1.87 4.71 30.23
C PRO A 37 2.06 3.37 29.52
N ARG A 38 1.01 2.90 28.84
CA ARG A 38 1.12 1.72 27.99
C ARG A 38 2.27 1.91 26.98
N PRO A 39 2.99 0.84 26.58
CA PRO A 39 4.14 0.97 25.67
C PRO A 39 3.83 1.73 24.36
N LEU A 40 2.65 1.52 23.79
CA LEU A 40 2.17 2.25 22.61
C LEU A 40 2.09 3.77 22.87
N VAL A 41 1.45 4.17 23.97
CA VAL A 41 1.28 5.57 24.36
C VAL A 41 2.65 6.21 24.65
N SER A 42 3.52 5.51 25.36
CA SER A 42 4.87 5.97 25.67
C SER A 42 5.70 6.24 24.43
N ARG A 43 5.67 5.33 23.45
CA ARG A 43 6.37 5.55 22.16
C ARG A 43 5.81 6.74 21.40
N SER A 44 4.49 6.85 21.32
CA SER A 44 3.80 7.93 20.62
C SER A 44 4.09 9.28 21.29
N TRP A 45 4.03 9.39 22.62
CA TRP A 45 4.41 10.61 23.34
C TRP A 45 5.87 10.99 23.12
N SER A 46 6.77 10.02 23.09
CA SER A 46 8.19 10.29 22.79
C SER A 46 8.37 10.89 21.41
N ARG A 47 7.63 10.40 20.40
CA ARG A 47 7.63 10.99 19.05
C ARG A 47 7.08 12.43 19.08
N ALA A 48 5.94 12.66 19.72
CA ALA A 48 5.32 13.97 19.83
C ALA A 48 6.24 15.01 20.51
N LEU A 49 6.85 14.62 21.63
CA LEU A 49 7.81 15.48 22.36
C LEU A 49 9.06 15.76 21.52
N SER A 50 9.57 14.80 20.77
CA SER A 50 10.74 15.00 19.90
C SER A 50 10.47 15.98 18.75
N LEU A 51 9.21 16.12 18.34
CA LEU A 51 8.75 17.08 17.34
C LEU A 51 8.46 18.47 17.94
N GLY A 52 8.58 18.62 19.26
CA GLY A 52 8.33 19.88 19.95
C GLY A 52 6.86 20.26 20.04
N LEU A 53 5.93 19.29 19.97
CA LEU A 53 4.51 19.56 20.10
C LEU A 53 4.15 19.98 21.54
N ALA A 54 3.18 20.88 21.67
CA ALA A 54 2.67 21.36 22.96
C ALA A 54 1.50 20.48 23.41
N ALA A 55 1.60 19.94 24.64
CA ALA A 55 0.53 19.11 25.20
C ALA A 55 -0.59 19.93 25.83
N ASP A 56 -0.31 21.13 26.28
CA ASP A 56 -1.23 22.10 26.92
C ASP A 56 -1.86 23.10 25.95
N GLY A 57 -1.40 23.12 24.69
CA GLY A 57 -1.88 23.98 23.63
C GLY A 57 -2.64 23.24 22.52
N VAL A 58 -3.12 24.03 21.56
CA VAL A 58 -3.66 23.51 20.31
C VAL A 58 -2.56 23.59 19.27
N ASN A 59 -2.02 22.45 18.86
CA ASN A 59 -1.05 22.41 17.78
C ASN A 59 -1.72 22.77 16.45
N ALA A 60 -0.94 23.31 15.49
CA ALA A 60 -1.48 23.69 14.20
C ALA A 60 -2.03 22.49 13.45
N ARG A 61 -3.26 22.61 12.99
CA ARG A 61 -3.93 21.63 12.13
C ARG A 61 -4.04 22.25 10.74
N ASP A 62 -3.15 21.81 9.85
CA ASP A 62 -3.27 22.20 8.45
C ASP A 62 -4.54 21.57 7.89
N SER A 63 -5.45 22.40 7.41
CA SER A 63 -6.68 21.92 6.80
C SER A 63 -6.61 22.16 5.30
N VAL A 64 -6.81 21.10 4.53
CA VAL A 64 -6.89 21.21 3.08
C VAL A 64 -8.24 21.85 2.68
N PRO A 65 -8.29 22.61 1.57
CA PRO A 65 -9.53 23.20 1.06
C PRO A 65 -10.61 22.15 0.75
N LEU A 66 -11.88 22.54 0.79
CA LEU A 66 -13.01 21.62 0.57
C LEU A 66 -13.05 21.01 -0.83
N ASP A 67 -12.54 21.71 -1.84
CA ASP A 67 -12.39 21.19 -3.20
C ASP A 67 -11.33 20.06 -3.25
N GLU A 68 -10.27 20.19 -2.49
CA GLU A 68 -9.26 19.15 -2.31
C GLU A 68 -9.85 17.93 -1.57
N VAL A 69 -10.62 18.15 -0.50
CA VAL A 69 -11.36 17.06 0.17
C VAL A 69 -12.25 16.33 -0.83
N ALA A 70 -13.00 17.07 -1.65
CA ALA A 70 -13.88 16.48 -2.67
C ALA A 70 -13.09 15.69 -3.73
N ARG A 71 -11.91 16.15 -4.11
CA ARG A 71 -11.00 15.46 -5.02
C ARG A 71 -10.49 14.15 -4.40
N ARG A 72 -10.01 14.20 -3.16
CA ARG A 72 -9.52 13.04 -2.39
C ARG A 72 -10.63 12.00 -2.18
N ARG A 73 -11.84 12.43 -1.85
CA ARG A 73 -13.01 11.54 -1.74
C ARG A 73 -13.27 10.77 -3.03
N ARG A 74 -13.23 11.47 -4.18
CA ARG A 74 -13.44 10.81 -5.50
C ARG A 74 -12.34 9.82 -5.85
N ALA A 75 -11.10 10.11 -5.48
CA ALA A 75 -9.94 9.26 -5.74
C ALA A 75 -9.88 8.05 -4.78
N SER A 76 -10.37 8.19 -3.55
CA SER A 76 -10.27 7.14 -2.52
C SER A 76 -11.17 5.94 -2.84
N PRO A 77 -10.65 4.70 -2.76
CA PRO A 77 -11.48 3.49 -2.81
C PRO A 77 -12.52 3.43 -1.68
N LEU A 78 -12.27 4.09 -0.55
CA LEU A 78 -13.18 4.11 0.61
C LEU A 78 -14.54 4.75 0.30
N ARG A 79 -14.68 5.53 -0.81
CA ARG A 79 -15.97 6.05 -1.28
C ARG A 79 -17.01 4.95 -1.52
N HIS A 80 -16.58 3.73 -1.83
CA HIS A 80 -17.47 2.61 -2.10
C HIS A 80 -18.04 1.95 -0.83
N VAL A 81 -17.45 2.24 0.34
CA VAL A 81 -17.80 1.57 1.60
C VAL A 81 -18.28 2.56 2.68
N VAL A 82 -18.05 3.86 2.50
CA VAL A 82 -18.37 4.86 3.53
C VAL A 82 -19.87 4.91 3.87
N GLU A 83 -20.75 4.66 2.90
CA GLU A 83 -22.19 4.61 3.13
C GLU A 83 -22.58 3.42 4.01
N SER A 84 -22.09 2.22 3.71
CA SER A 84 -22.30 1.02 4.52
C SER A 84 -21.75 1.18 5.94
N LEU A 85 -20.55 1.79 6.07
CA LEU A 85 -19.99 2.14 7.37
C LEU A 85 -20.89 3.11 8.12
N GLY A 86 -21.42 4.12 7.44
CA GLY A 86 -22.38 5.07 8.02
C GLY A 86 -23.66 4.39 8.49
N GLN A 87 -24.17 3.40 7.77
CA GLN A 87 -25.36 2.63 8.19
C GLN A 87 -25.08 1.75 9.41
N VAL A 88 -23.95 1.03 9.44
CA VAL A 88 -23.61 0.10 10.53
C VAL A 88 -23.14 0.83 11.79
N LEU A 89 -22.25 1.79 11.63
CA LEU A 89 -21.64 2.53 12.74
C LEU A 89 -22.43 3.81 13.08
N GLY A 90 -23.03 4.45 12.07
CA GLY A 90 -23.75 5.71 12.21
C GLY A 90 -25.08 5.58 12.93
N ALA A 91 -25.85 4.52 12.70
CA ALA A 91 -27.10 4.25 13.42
C ALA A 91 -26.88 4.14 14.94
N THR A 92 -25.72 3.63 15.34
CA THR A 92 -25.28 3.58 16.74
C THR A 92 -24.77 4.95 17.20
N SER A 93 -24.14 5.73 16.32
CA SER A 93 -23.49 7.01 16.66
C SER A 93 -24.48 8.11 17.00
N ASP A 94 -25.64 8.17 16.35
CA ASP A 94 -26.66 9.20 16.60
C ASP A 94 -27.33 9.05 17.97
N THR A 95 -27.56 7.81 18.40
CA THR A 95 -28.15 7.50 19.71
C THR A 95 -27.12 7.47 20.85
N ALA A 96 -25.88 7.08 20.56
CA ALA A 96 -24.83 6.89 21.55
C ALA A 96 -23.88 8.10 21.69
N ASN A 97 -24.18 9.24 21.07
CA ASN A 97 -23.34 10.46 21.10
C ASN A 97 -21.89 10.21 20.64
N MET A 98 -21.72 9.41 19.59
CA MET A 98 -20.44 9.06 19.00
C MET A 98 -20.24 9.77 17.65
N LEU A 99 -18.99 9.88 17.22
CA LEU A 99 -18.58 10.42 15.93
C LEU A 99 -17.81 9.34 15.17
N LEU A 100 -18.31 8.95 14.01
CA LEU A 100 -17.57 8.17 13.03
C LEU A 100 -16.74 9.11 12.17
N VAL A 101 -15.49 8.78 11.99
CA VAL A 101 -14.55 9.50 11.13
C VAL A 101 -13.85 8.52 10.20
N VAL A 102 -13.67 8.92 8.94
CA VAL A 102 -12.87 8.16 7.97
C VAL A 102 -11.85 9.12 7.35
N THR A 103 -10.59 8.73 7.42
CA THR A 103 -9.45 9.48 6.84
C THR A 103 -8.90 8.77 5.61
N ASP A 104 -8.04 9.46 4.87
CA ASP A 104 -7.12 8.80 3.93
C ASP A 104 -5.83 8.35 4.65
N ALA A 105 -4.88 7.80 3.86
CA ALA A 105 -3.60 7.32 4.35
C ALA A 105 -2.66 8.46 4.83
N ASP A 106 -2.92 9.71 4.43
CA ASP A 106 -2.21 10.90 4.90
C ASP A 106 -2.79 11.43 6.22
N GLY A 107 -3.85 10.82 6.76
CA GLY A 107 -4.52 11.25 7.99
C GLY A 107 -5.45 12.44 7.80
N ILE A 108 -5.80 12.79 6.56
CA ILE A 108 -6.77 13.85 6.25
C ILE A 108 -8.18 13.30 6.47
N ILE A 109 -8.96 13.99 7.30
CA ILE A 109 -10.36 13.62 7.54
C ILE A 109 -11.18 13.85 6.26
N LEU A 110 -11.70 12.77 5.69
CA LEU A 110 -12.52 12.82 4.48
C LEU A 110 -14.02 12.77 4.78
N TRP A 111 -14.48 11.95 5.71
CA TRP A 111 -15.90 11.81 6.04
C TRP A 111 -16.11 11.78 7.54
N ARG A 112 -17.24 12.37 7.97
CA ARG A 112 -17.70 12.33 9.36
C ARG A 112 -19.19 12.07 9.42
N ALA A 113 -19.62 11.14 10.28
CA ALA A 113 -21.02 10.86 10.60
C ALA A 113 -21.24 10.88 12.11
N GLY A 114 -22.39 11.40 12.54
CA GLY A 114 -22.76 11.51 13.95
C GLY A 114 -23.69 12.70 14.20
N SER A 115 -24.22 12.79 15.41
CA SER A 115 -25.17 13.84 15.78
C SER A 115 -24.57 15.25 15.63
N PRO A 116 -25.40 16.28 15.35
CA PRO A 116 -24.90 17.67 15.29
C PRO A 116 -24.23 18.13 16.60
N ALA A 117 -24.63 17.58 17.75
CA ALA A 117 -24.07 17.92 19.05
C ALA A 117 -22.61 17.42 19.18
N VAL A 118 -22.35 16.15 18.83
CA VAL A 118 -20.99 15.59 18.91
C VAL A 118 -20.08 16.21 17.85
N LYS A 119 -20.60 16.50 16.65
CA LYS A 119 -19.83 17.22 15.61
C LYS A 119 -19.37 18.60 16.07
N ARG A 120 -20.30 19.44 16.60
CA ARG A 120 -19.93 20.76 17.14
C ARG A 120 -18.89 20.68 18.25
N ARG A 121 -18.97 19.67 19.11
CA ARG A 121 -17.95 19.45 20.16
C ARG A 121 -16.60 19.07 19.56
N ALA A 122 -16.58 18.22 18.54
CA ALA A 122 -15.36 17.83 17.83
C ALA A 122 -14.75 19.02 17.05
N ASP A 123 -15.60 19.89 16.48
CA ASP A 123 -15.16 21.09 15.76
C ASP A 123 -14.35 22.04 16.64
N THR A 124 -14.60 22.10 17.98
CA THR A 124 -13.79 22.91 18.90
C THR A 124 -12.34 22.42 19.02
N LEU A 125 -12.07 21.17 18.64
CA LEU A 125 -10.73 20.59 18.59
C LEU A 125 -10.09 20.70 17.20
N GLY A 126 -10.77 21.31 16.22
CA GLY A 126 -10.36 21.28 14.83
C GLY A 126 -10.51 19.89 14.20
N PHE A 127 -11.33 19.01 14.78
CA PHE A 127 -11.62 17.67 14.26
C PHE A 127 -12.67 17.73 13.15
N THR A 128 -12.31 18.45 12.06
CA THR A 128 -13.19 18.82 10.94
C THR A 128 -12.75 18.14 9.65
N GLU A 129 -13.64 18.07 8.67
CA GLU A 129 -13.28 17.56 7.34
C GLU A 129 -12.18 18.43 6.72
N GLY A 130 -11.19 17.78 6.15
CA GLY A 130 -9.99 18.42 5.60
C GLY A 130 -8.84 18.56 6.59
N ALA A 131 -9.07 18.46 7.89
CA ALA A 131 -8.00 18.57 8.88
C ALA A 131 -7.09 17.34 8.87
N GLU A 132 -5.78 17.57 9.03
CA GLU A 132 -4.76 16.52 9.17
C GLU A 132 -4.62 16.09 10.63
N TRP A 133 -4.79 14.78 10.87
CA TRP A 133 -4.74 14.19 12.23
C TRP A 133 -3.64 13.14 12.36
N THR A 134 -2.45 13.45 11.83
CA THR A 134 -1.24 12.63 12.05
C THR A 134 -0.62 12.90 13.43
N GLU A 135 0.21 11.98 13.92
CA GLU A 135 0.97 12.21 15.16
C GLU A 135 1.91 13.42 15.07
N SER A 136 2.43 13.70 13.87
CA SER A 136 3.33 14.84 13.64
C SER A 136 2.64 16.20 13.77
N ARG A 137 1.32 16.24 13.65
CA ARG A 137 0.51 17.46 13.76
C ARG A 137 -0.18 17.64 15.10
N VAL A 138 -0.69 16.54 15.65
CA VAL A 138 -1.60 16.59 16.80
C VAL A 138 -1.01 15.90 18.03
N GLY A 139 0.11 15.19 17.85
CA GLY A 139 0.62 14.28 18.87
C GLY A 139 -0.21 12.99 18.90
N THR A 140 -0.13 12.29 20.04
CA THR A 140 -0.84 11.03 20.22
C THR A 140 -2.34 11.22 20.15
N ASN A 141 -2.93 10.69 19.11
CA ASN A 141 -4.36 10.58 18.85
C ASN A 141 -4.64 9.23 18.18
N ALA A 142 -5.85 8.70 18.24
CA ALA A 142 -6.10 7.34 17.77
C ALA A 142 -5.83 7.17 16.27
N ILE A 143 -6.21 8.16 15.43
CA ILE A 143 -6.00 8.13 13.97
C ILE A 143 -4.49 8.13 13.65
N GLY A 144 -3.78 9.16 14.10
CA GLY A 144 -2.36 9.34 13.82
C GLY A 144 -1.50 8.20 14.38
N THR A 145 -1.86 7.69 15.56
CA THR A 145 -1.16 6.55 16.17
C THR A 145 -1.48 5.25 15.44
N ALA A 146 -2.72 5.03 14.94
CA ALA A 146 -3.06 3.86 14.12
C ALA A 146 -2.31 3.87 12.79
N LEU A 147 -2.13 5.04 12.17
CA LEU A 147 -1.30 5.21 10.97
C LEU A 147 0.18 4.89 11.25
N ALA A 148 0.73 5.42 12.34
CA ALA A 148 2.14 5.26 12.70
C ALA A 148 2.51 3.82 13.11
N GLU A 149 1.62 3.12 13.80
CA GLU A 149 1.82 1.75 14.29
C GLU A 149 1.30 0.69 13.29
N ALA A 150 0.59 1.09 12.23
CA ALA A 150 -0.09 0.21 11.28
C ALA A 150 -0.98 -0.85 11.98
N ALA A 151 -1.65 -0.45 13.07
CA ALA A 151 -2.40 -1.35 13.95
C ALA A 151 -3.61 -0.63 14.58
N PRO A 152 -4.65 -1.36 15.02
CA PRO A 152 -5.76 -0.77 15.76
C PRO A 152 -5.29 -0.12 17.07
N VAL A 153 -5.86 1.04 17.38
CA VAL A 153 -5.54 1.86 18.56
C VAL A 153 -6.81 2.27 19.28
N GLU A 154 -6.83 2.11 20.60
CA GLU A 154 -7.82 2.68 21.47
C GLU A 154 -7.14 3.59 22.48
N LEU A 155 -7.61 4.82 22.62
CA LEU A 155 -7.12 5.82 23.54
C LEU A 155 -8.27 6.34 24.42
N LEU A 156 -7.97 6.55 25.69
CA LEU A 156 -8.91 7.10 26.67
C LEU A 156 -8.29 8.28 27.38
N ALA A 157 -9.03 9.38 27.47
CA ALA A 157 -8.71 10.53 28.32
C ALA A 157 -7.24 10.96 28.19
N GLY A 158 -6.49 10.94 29.28
CA GLY A 158 -5.09 11.38 29.35
C GLY A 158 -4.09 10.50 28.56
N GLU A 159 -4.50 9.50 27.81
CA GLU A 159 -3.61 8.84 26.85
C GLU A 159 -3.41 9.67 25.56
N HIS A 160 -4.34 10.59 25.26
CA HIS A 160 -4.13 11.58 24.21
C HIS A 160 -3.04 12.58 24.61
N PHE A 161 -2.26 13.04 23.64
CA PHE A 161 -1.16 13.97 23.92
C PHE A 161 -1.68 15.38 24.30
N GLU A 162 -2.62 15.93 23.53
CA GLU A 162 -3.21 17.23 23.85
C GLU A 162 -4.27 17.14 24.94
N GLN A 163 -4.18 18.01 25.93
CA GLN A 163 -5.13 18.05 27.05
C GLN A 163 -6.57 18.33 26.61
N GLY A 164 -6.76 19.08 25.52
CA GLY A 164 -8.07 19.32 24.90
C GLY A 164 -8.82 18.05 24.50
N GLN A 165 -8.09 16.97 24.26
CA GLN A 165 -8.65 15.66 23.89
C GLN A 165 -8.94 14.76 25.08
N HIS A 166 -8.54 15.12 26.32
CA HIS A 166 -8.80 14.30 27.51
C HIS A 166 -10.30 14.01 27.78
N PRO A 167 -11.26 14.89 27.40
CA PRO A 167 -12.68 14.57 27.53
C PRO A 167 -13.20 13.52 26.53
N TRP A 168 -12.32 12.92 25.72
CA TRP A 168 -12.69 11.97 24.66
C TRP A 168 -12.10 10.57 24.89
N TYR A 169 -12.78 9.57 24.34
CA TYR A 169 -12.20 8.32 23.90
C TYR A 169 -12.16 8.29 22.36
N CYS A 170 -11.19 7.58 21.80
CA CYS A 170 -11.07 7.36 20.36
C CYS A 170 -10.62 5.93 20.11
N THR A 171 -11.27 5.26 19.17
CA THR A 171 -10.93 3.90 18.74
C THR A 171 -10.76 3.89 17.24
N ALA A 172 -9.55 3.64 16.77
CA ALA A 172 -9.19 3.72 15.37
C ALA A 172 -8.64 2.40 14.84
N SER A 173 -8.94 2.07 13.59
CA SER A 173 -8.42 0.88 12.92
C SER A 173 -8.01 1.21 11.48
N PRO A 174 -6.79 0.87 11.03
CA PRO A 174 -6.35 1.09 9.67
C PRO A 174 -7.07 0.13 8.71
N VAL A 175 -7.44 0.64 7.54
CA VAL A 175 -8.10 -0.10 6.46
C VAL A 175 -7.12 -0.28 5.32
N HIS A 176 -6.95 -1.51 4.86
CA HIS A 176 -6.05 -1.84 3.76
C HIS A 176 -6.83 -2.24 2.51
N ASP A 177 -6.26 -1.98 1.36
CA ASP A 177 -6.75 -2.53 0.11
C ASP A 177 -6.52 -4.05 0.09
N PRO A 178 -7.58 -4.87 0.06
CA PRO A 178 -7.42 -6.32 0.08
C PRO A 178 -6.74 -6.87 -1.18
N ARG A 179 -6.60 -6.08 -2.24
CA ARG A 179 -5.92 -6.46 -3.48
C ARG A 179 -4.41 -6.28 -3.40
N THR A 180 -3.96 -5.19 -2.79
CA THR A 180 -2.55 -4.75 -2.80
C THR A 180 -1.89 -4.82 -1.43
N GLY A 181 -2.68 -4.78 -0.36
CA GLY A 181 -2.20 -4.62 1.01
C GLY A 181 -1.86 -3.18 1.37
N GLU A 182 -2.06 -2.21 0.47
CA GLU A 182 -1.78 -0.80 0.71
C GLU A 182 -2.74 -0.21 1.74
N LEU A 183 -2.23 0.67 2.60
CA LEU A 183 -3.04 1.42 3.55
C LEU A 183 -3.90 2.45 2.80
N LEU A 184 -5.22 2.37 2.96
CA LEU A 184 -6.17 3.29 2.34
C LEU A 184 -6.55 4.46 3.25
N GLY A 185 -6.48 4.26 4.55
CA GLY A 185 -6.88 5.24 5.56
C GLY A 185 -7.23 4.57 6.89
N VAL A 186 -7.95 5.30 7.72
CA VAL A 186 -8.35 4.86 9.06
C VAL A 186 -9.84 5.08 9.26
N ILE A 187 -10.50 4.12 9.90
CA ILE A 187 -11.84 4.27 10.47
C ILE A 187 -11.66 4.55 11.96
N ASP A 188 -12.25 5.63 12.46
CA ASP A 188 -12.22 6.02 13.87
C ASP A 188 -13.65 6.21 14.40
N VAL A 189 -13.88 5.77 15.62
CA VAL A 189 -15.07 6.08 16.40
C VAL A 189 -14.64 6.77 17.69
N SER A 190 -15.09 8.01 17.82
CA SER A 190 -14.77 8.89 18.93
C SER A 190 -16.03 9.29 19.71
N GLY A 191 -15.88 9.46 21.03
CA GLY A 191 -16.99 9.90 21.89
C GLY A 191 -16.52 10.43 23.24
N PRO A 192 -17.47 10.91 24.09
CA PRO A 192 -17.14 11.37 25.44
C PRO A 192 -16.46 10.27 26.24
N ALA A 193 -15.33 10.57 26.91
CA ALA A 193 -14.48 9.60 27.60
C ALA A 193 -15.25 8.63 28.52
N LEU A 194 -16.25 9.15 29.25
CA LEU A 194 -17.02 8.37 30.21
C LEU A 194 -18.17 7.54 29.59
N THR A 195 -18.31 7.56 28.27
CA THR A 195 -19.26 6.72 27.52
C THR A 195 -18.61 5.57 26.78
N LEU A 196 -17.28 5.39 26.95
CA LEU A 196 -16.56 4.27 26.33
C LEU A 196 -17.15 2.94 26.81
N HIS A 197 -17.56 2.11 25.85
CA HIS A 197 -18.03 0.76 26.09
C HIS A 197 -17.09 -0.25 25.46
N PRO A 198 -16.78 -1.39 26.15
CA PRO A 198 -15.84 -2.40 25.61
C PRO A 198 -16.18 -2.94 24.22
N ALA A 199 -17.45 -2.86 23.81
CA ALA A 199 -17.90 -3.28 22.48
C ALA A 199 -17.44 -2.35 21.35
N ILE A 200 -16.99 -1.12 21.62
CA ILE A 200 -16.61 -0.14 20.59
C ILE A 200 -15.42 -0.65 19.77
N ALA A 201 -14.41 -1.21 20.42
CA ALA A 201 -13.26 -1.78 19.72
C ALA A 201 -13.67 -2.92 18.77
N ALA A 202 -14.58 -3.81 19.21
CA ALA A 202 -15.11 -4.88 18.38
C ALA A 202 -15.97 -4.33 17.22
N LEU A 203 -16.72 -3.27 17.46
CA LEU A 203 -17.56 -2.61 16.46
C LEU A 203 -16.69 -1.97 15.36
N VAL A 204 -15.63 -1.24 15.72
CA VAL A 204 -14.68 -0.63 14.78
C VAL A 204 -13.96 -1.69 13.97
N GLU A 205 -13.50 -2.76 14.61
CA GLU A 205 -12.86 -3.88 13.92
C GLU A 205 -13.83 -4.60 12.96
N THR A 206 -15.10 -4.74 13.34
CA THR A 206 -16.14 -5.28 12.45
C THR A 206 -16.38 -4.35 11.26
N GLY A 207 -16.44 -3.04 11.49
CA GLY A 207 -16.54 -2.04 10.42
C GLY A 207 -15.36 -2.09 9.45
N ARG A 208 -14.13 -2.23 9.96
CA ARG A 208 -12.93 -2.42 9.14
C ARG A 208 -13.05 -3.66 8.23
N ARG A 209 -13.40 -4.81 8.82
CA ARG A 209 -13.58 -6.07 8.06
C ARG A 209 -14.70 -5.97 7.02
N LEU A 210 -15.77 -5.28 7.37
CA LEU A 210 -16.86 -5.01 6.42
C LEU A 210 -16.34 -4.18 5.25
N ALA A 211 -15.61 -3.08 5.52
CA ALA A 211 -15.03 -2.23 4.48
C ALA A 211 -14.12 -3.02 3.54
N GLU A 212 -13.17 -3.78 4.08
CA GLU A 212 -12.26 -4.60 3.27
C GLU A 212 -13.01 -5.68 2.47
N SER A 213 -14.05 -6.31 3.05
CA SER A 213 -14.89 -7.27 2.34
C SER A 213 -15.70 -6.64 1.20
N GLU A 214 -16.20 -5.41 1.39
CA GLU A 214 -16.93 -4.69 0.33
C GLU A 214 -15.99 -4.22 -0.78
N LEU A 215 -14.79 -3.76 -0.44
CA LEU A 215 -13.75 -3.43 -1.43
C LEU A 215 -13.39 -4.65 -2.27
N TRP A 216 -13.23 -5.82 -1.63
CA TRP A 216 -12.97 -7.07 -2.34
C TRP A 216 -14.13 -7.44 -3.27
N ARG A 217 -15.37 -7.34 -2.80
CA ARG A 217 -16.57 -7.61 -3.62
C ARG A 217 -16.66 -6.65 -4.81
N HIS A 218 -16.39 -5.36 -4.59
CA HIS A 218 -16.35 -4.38 -5.67
C HIS A 218 -15.30 -4.73 -6.73
N HIS A 219 -14.11 -5.16 -6.29
CA HIS A 219 -13.06 -5.65 -7.17
C HIS A 219 -13.51 -6.87 -7.98
N GLN A 220 -14.13 -7.87 -7.34
CA GLN A 220 -14.66 -9.06 -8.04
C GLN A 220 -15.71 -8.68 -9.10
N GLN A 221 -16.56 -7.71 -8.82
CA GLN A 221 -17.51 -7.18 -9.82
C GLN A 221 -16.78 -6.53 -11.00
N GLY A 222 -15.67 -5.84 -10.77
CA GLY A 222 -14.81 -5.30 -11.82
C GLY A 222 -14.21 -6.40 -12.70
N LEU A 223 -13.69 -7.47 -12.10
CA LEU A 223 -13.16 -8.63 -12.84
C LEU A 223 -14.26 -9.33 -13.65
N ASP A 224 -15.46 -9.50 -13.09
CA ASP A 224 -16.61 -10.07 -13.81
C ASP A 224 -17.03 -9.21 -14.99
N LYS A 225 -17.01 -7.88 -14.84
CA LYS A 225 -17.28 -6.94 -15.94
C LYS A 225 -16.22 -7.06 -17.03
N LEU A 226 -14.94 -7.05 -16.66
CA LEU A 226 -13.81 -7.23 -17.59
C LEU A 226 -13.96 -8.55 -18.35
N ARG A 227 -14.26 -9.65 -17.68
CA ARG A 227 -14.49 -10.96 -18.31
C ARG A 227 -15.59 -10.90 -19.35
N LYS A 228 -16.77 -10.38 -18.98
CA LYS A 228 -17.93 -10.29 -19.90
C LYS A 228 -17.65 -9.40 -21.12
N THR A 229 -16.95 -8.28 -20.92
CA THR A 229 -16.67 -7.30 -21.99
C THR A 229 -15.61 -7.81 -22.96
N ALA A 230 -14.58 -8.52 -22.47
CA ALA A 230 -13.43 -8.93 -23.25
C ALA A 230 -13.45 -10.42 -23.67
N GLU A 231 -14.44 -11.21 -23.24
CA GLU A 231 -14.58 -12.63 -23.66
C GLU A 231 -14.57 -12.80 -25.19
N PRO A 232 -15.24 -11.98 -26.02
CA PRO A 232 -15.17 -12.10 -27.48
C PRO A 232 -13.75 -11.89 -28.03
N VAL A 233 -12.94 -11.03 -27.39
CA VAL A 233 -11.55 -10.77 -27.79
C VAL A 233 -10.72 -12.05 -27.53
N VAL A 234 -10.89 -12.67 -26.35
CA VAL A 234 -10.17 -13.91 -25.99
C VAL A 234 -10.59 -15.07 -26.87
N ALA A 235 -11.88 -15.18 -27.19
CA ALA A 235 -12.39 -16.24 -28.08
C ALA A 235 -11.78 -16.14 -29.49
N GLY A 236 -11.42 -14.94 -29.94
CA GLY A 236 -10.72 -14.71 -31.22
C GLY A 236 -9.21 -14.99 -31.18
N VAL A 237 -8.63 -15.23 -30.00
CA VAL A 237 -7.21 -15.56 -29.84
C VAL A 237 -7.02 -17.07 -30.01
N GLY A 238 -6.34 -17.48 -31.05
CA GLY A 238 -6.09 -18.89 -31.39
C GLY A 238 -5.06 -19.59 -30.48
N GLY A 239 -5.08 -19.36 -29.14
CA GLY A 239 -4.11 -19.94 -28.23
C GLY A 239 -4.36 -19.57 -26.75
N PRO A 240 -3.47 -19.99 -25.82
CA PRO A 240 -3.63 -19.66 -24.41
C PRO A 240 -3.47 -18.16 -24.17
N ALA A 241 -4.37 -17.60 -23.36
CA ALA A 241 -4.40 -16.18 -23.03
C ALA A 241 -5.01 -15.93 -21.63
N LEU A 242 -4.68 -14.79 -21.03
CA LEU A 242 -5.28 -14.31 -19.80
C LEU A 242 -5.89 -12.91 -20.03
N LEU A 243 -7.03 -12.67 -19.39
CA LEU A 243 -7.53 -11.32 -19.12
C LEU A 243 -7.19 -10.98 -17.68
N VAL A 244 -6.55 -9.84 -17.49
CA VAL A 244 -6.18 -9.38 -16.15
C VAL A 244 -6.50 -7.89 -16.00
N ASP A 245 -6.70 -7.45 -14.77
CA ASP A 245 -6.84 -6.03 -14.46
C ASP A 245 -5.47 -5.31 -14.37
N ASP A 246 -5.49 -4.05 -14.00
CA ASP A 246 -4.28 -3.22 -13.90
C ASP A 246 -3.32 -3.67 -12.79
N ASP A 247 -3.82 -4.37 -11.78
CA ASP A 247 -3.04 -4.95 -10.67
C ASP A 247 -2.58 -6.39 -10.94
N GLY A 248 -2.94 -6.96 -12.09
CA GLY A 248 -2.58 -8.31 -12.52
C GLY A 248 -3.51 -9.41 -12.02
N TRP A 249 -4.68 -9.08 -11.46
CA TRP A 249 -5.68 -10.08 -11.06
C TRP A 249 -6.36 -10.69 -12.27
N VAL A 250 -6.49 -12.02 -12.26
CA VAL A 250 -6.99 -12.78 -13.41
C VAL A 250 -8.51 -12.75 -13.44
N ALA A 251 -9.07 -12.10 -14.46
CA ALA A 251 -10.50 -12.09 -14.71
C ALA A 251 -10.94 -13.32 -15.51
N HIS A 252 -10.11 -13.80 -16.46
CA HIS A 252 -10.38 -14.97 -17.28
C HIS A 252 -9.08 -15.62 -17.78
N ALA A 253 -9.12 -16.92 -17.97
CA ALA A 253 -8.01 -17.71 -18.52
C ALA A 253 -8.54 -18.65 -19.60
N ALA A 254 -7.90 -18.65 -20.76
CA ALA A 254 -8.16 -19.58 -21.87
C ALA A 254 -6.93 -20.45 -22.09
N GLY A 255 -7.12 -21.77 -22.19
CA GLY A 255 -6.06 -22.73 -22.51
C GLY A 255 -4.95 -22.91 -21.47
N ILE A 256 -5.13 -22.36 -20.25
CA ILE A 256 -4.18 -22.45 -19.14
C ILE A 256 -4.92 -22.35 -17.80
N ALA A 257 -4.35 -22.94 -16.74
CA ALA A 257 -4.78 -22.73 -15.35
C ALA A 257 -3.73 -21.87 -14.62
N PRO A 258 -3.88 -20.54 -14.56
CA PRO A 258 -2.98 -19.66 -13.85
C PRO A 258 -3.29 -19.65 -12.36
N GLY A 259 -2.40 -18.99 -11.55
CA GLY A 259 -2.79 -18.51 -10.23
C GLY A 259 -3.81 -17.36 -10.31
N GLU A 260 -4.30 -16.92 -9.18
CA GLU A 260 -5.29 -15.83 -9.11
C GLU A 260 -4.73 -14.46 -9.59
N ARG A 261 -3.41 -14.29 -9.55
CA ARG A 261 -2.72 -13.04 -9.86
C ARG A 261 -1.39 -13.29 -10.57
N ILE A 262 -1.07 -12.43 -11.51
CA ILE A 262 0.25 -12.32 -12.15
C ILE A 262 0.91 -10.99 -11.75
N ALA A 263 2.12 -10.72 -12.23
CA ALA A 263 2.71 -9.38 -12.08
C ALA A 263 1.85 -8.34 -12.82
N ALA A 264 1.69 -7.15 -12.23
CA ALA A 264 0.93 -6.05 -12.84
C ALA A 264 1.44 -5.75 -14.26
N PRO A 265 0.56 -5.72 -15.27
CA PRO A 265 0.94 -5.42 -16.64
C PRO A 265 1.36 -3.96 -16.80
N GLU A 266 2.35 -3.75 -17.66
CA GLU A 266 2.76 -2.41 -18.10
C GLU A 266 2.90 -2.42 -19.63
N GLU A 267 2.55 -1.33 -20.27
CA GLU A 267 2.64 -1.21 -21.72
C GLU A 267 4.08 -1.38 -22.21
N GLY A 268 4.27 -2.26 -23.20
CA GLY A 268 5.59 -2.54 -23.77
C GLY A 268 6.54 -3.32 -22.86
N ARG A 269 6.09 -3.80 -21.69
CA ARG A 269 6.89 -4.61 -20.77
C ARG A 269 6.53 -6.09 -20.86
N ILE A 270 7.54 -6.93 -21.07
CA ILE A 270 7.37 -8.37 -21.15
C ILE A 270 7.18 -8.94 -19.73
N LEU A 271 6.14 -9.76 -19.56
CA LEU A 271 5.85 -10.47 -18.32
C LEU A 271 6.26 -11.94 -18.44
N ALA A 272 6.80 -12.53 -17.36
CA ALA A 272 6.89 -13.97 -17.21
C ALA A 272 5.59 -14.48 -16.54
N VAL A 273 4.83 -15.24 -17.27
CA VAL A 273 3.64 -15.89 -16.72
C VAL A 273 3.91 -17.38 -16.60
N PRO A 274 3.80 -17.98 -15.39
CA PRO A 274 3.96 -19.42 -15.21
C PRO A 274 3.05 -20.20 -16.18
N GLY A 275 3.62 -21.12 -16.94
CA GLY A 275 2.89 -21.92 -17.94
C GLY A 275 2.69 -21.25 -19.30
N LEU A 276 2.86 -19.92 -19.44
CA LEU A 276 2.84 -19.20 -20.72
C LEU A 276 4.23 -18.75 -21.20
N GLY A 277 5.21 -18.67 -20.27
CA GLY A 277 6.53 -18.14 -20.60
C GLY A 277 6.55 -16.60 -20.69
N ALA A 278 7.30 -16.08 -21.66
CA ALA A 278 7.36 -14.64 -21.93
C ALA A 278 6.07 -14.18 -22.62
N CYS A 279 5.36 -13.21 -22.01
CA CYS A 279 4.10 -12.66 -22.52
C CYS A 279 4.23 -11.18 -22.75
N LEU A 280 3.59 -10.67 -23.80
CA LEU A 280 3.44 -9.25 -24.05
C LEU A 280 2.01 -8.84 -23.70
N PRO A 281 1.79 -7.95 -22.71
CA PRO A 281 0.46 -7.45 -22.39
C PRO A 281 0.01 -6.44 -23.45
N GLU A 282 -1.24 -6.58 -23.88
CA GLU A 282 -1.93 -5.67 -24.78
C GLU A 282 -3.00 -4.92 -24.01
N ARG A 283 -2.98 -3.57 -24.04
CA ARG A 283 -3.98 -2.76 -23.37
C ARG A 283 -5.33 -2.92 -24.04
N LEU A 284 -6.37 -3.19 -23.25
CA LEU A 284 -7.78 -3.16 -23.65
C LEU A 284 -8.44 -1.87 -23.11
N ALA A 285 -9.68 -1.63 -23.47
CA ALA A 285 -10.47 -0.53 -22.92
C ALA A 285 -10.56 -0.61 -21.38
N GLU A 286 -10.72 -1.83 -20.86
CA GLU A 286 -10.65 -2.14 -19.42
C GLU A 286 -9.68 -3.32 -19.26
N GLY A 287 -8.60 -3.15 -18.47
CA GLY A 287 -7.62 -4.21 -18.20
C GLY A 287 -6.72 -4.56 -19.39
N TRP A 288 -6.20 -5.79 -19.41
CA TRP A 288 -5.15 -6.25 -20.31
C TRP A 288 -5.42 -7.66 -20.83
N LEU A 289 -5.10 -7.86 -22.10
CA LEU A 289 -4.94 -9.18 -22.68
C LEU A 289 -3.46 -9.57 -22.59
N VAL A 290 -3.18 -10.70 -21.92
CA VAL A 290 -1.83 -11.24 -21.76
C VAL A 290 -1.74 -12.58 -22.47
N ARG A 291 -0.89 -12.67 -23.47
CA ARG A 291 -0.68 -13.87 -24.27
C ARG A 291 0.81 -14.12 -24.49
N PRO A 292 1.22 -15.35 -24.80
CA PRO A 292 2.60 -15.62 -25.16
C PRO A 292 3.05 -14.65 -26.25
N ALA A 293 4.21 -14.08 -26.09
CA ALA A 293 4.85 -13.37 -27.19
C ALA A 293 5.03 -14.36 -28.32
N ASP A 294 4.37 -14.09 -29.46
CA ASP A 294 4.37 -15.00 -30.60
C ASP A 294 5.81 -15.37 -30.95
N THR A 295 6.12 -16.66 -31.03
CA THR A 295 7.46 -17.15 -31.35
C THR A 295 7.92 -16.68 -32.74
N ALA A 296 6.99 -16.28 -33.62
CA ALA A 296 7.27 -15.60 -34.86
C ALA A 296 7.68 -14.11 -34.68
N ARG A 297 7.26 -13.46 -33.59
CA ARG A 297 7.70 -12.10 -33.18
C ARG A 297 8.78 -12.21 -32.14
N ARG A 298 9.98 -12.62 -32.53
CA ARG A 298 11.17 -12.64 -31.66
C ARG A 298 11.35 -11.26 -31.04
N VAL A 299 11.39 -11.22 -29.71
CA VAL A 299 11.86 -10.03 -29.01
C VAL A 299 13.31 -9.80 -29.40
N ARG A 300 13.61 -8.72 -30.07
CA ARG A 300 14.95 -8.32 -30.42
C ARG A 300 15.43 -7.26 -29.46
N LEU A 301 16.55 -7.54 -28.83
CA LEU A 301 17.29 -6.60 -28.00
C LEU A 301 18.55 -6.17 -28.75
N ASP A 302 18.73 -4.87 -28.86
CA ASP A 302 19.97 -4.27 -29.37
C ASP A 302 20.62 -3.54 -28.20
N LEU A 303 21.76 -4.04 -27.72
CA LEU A 303 22.53 -3.46 -26.64
C LEU A 303 23.71 -2.68 -27.21
N GLU A 304 23.73 -1.39 -27.05
CA GLU A 304 24.84 -0.50 -27.38
C GLU A 304 25.69 -0.31 -26.12
N LEU A 305 26.95 -0.80 -26.17
CA LEU A 305 27.89 -0.66 -25.08
C LEU A 305 28.59 0.72 -25.16
N GLY A 306 28.76 1.37 -24.00
CA GLY A 306 29.43 2.68 -23.89
C GLY A 306 29.40 3.17 -22.45
N HIS A 307 29.76 4.42 -22.22
CA HIS A 307 29.73 5.04 -20.89
C HIS A 307 28.29 5.02 -20.27
N ALA A 308 27.28 5.18 -21.10
CA ALA A 308 25.86 5.05 -20.73
C ALA A 308 25.23 4.00 -21.66
N PRO A 309 25.33 2.70 -21.33
CA PRO A 309 24.82 1.65 -22.21
C PRO A 309 23.32 1.81 -22.47
N MET A 310 22.94 1.66 -23.73
CA MET A 310 21.54 1.76 -24.15
C MET A 310 21.03 0.40 -24.60
N LEU A 311 19.83 0.05 -24.14
CA LEU A 311 19.13 -1.14 -24.57
C LEU A 311 17.88 -0.74 -25.35
N ARG A 312 17.79 -1.18 -26.59
CA ARG A 312 16.62 -1.03 -27.44
C ARG A 312 15.90 -2.38 -27.53
N MET A 313 14.61 -2.40 -27.25
CA MET A 313 13.77 -3.58 -27.45
C MET A 313 12.82 -3.33 -28.62
N ARG A 314 12.63 -4.35 -29.45
CA ARG A 314 11.61 -4.38 -30.51
C ARG A 314 10.91 -5.73 -30.53
N SER A 315 9.57 -5.70 -30.63
CA SER A 315 8.71 -6.86 -30.83
C SER A 315 7.53 -6.45 -31.71
N GLY A 316 7.58 -6.77 -32.99
CA GLY A 316 6.64 -6.25 -33.97
C GLY A 316 6.72 -4.71 -34.07
N ASP A 317 5.56 -4.05 -33.94
CA ASP A 317 5.46 -2.58 -33.99
C ASP A 317 5.71 -1.89 -32.65
N VAL A 318 5.87 -2.67 -31.57
CA VAL A 318 6.12 -2.16 -30.19
C VAL A 318 7.61 -2.16 -29.91
N GLY A 319 8.12 -1.05 -29.39
CA GLY A 319 9.52 -0.95 -28.99
C GLY A 319 9.74 0.18 -27.97
N TRP A 320 10.84 0.05 -27.24
CA TRP A 320 11.32 1.08 -26.33
C TRP A 320 12.85 1.16 -26.34
N VAL A 321 13.38 2.29 -25.87
CA VAL A 321 14.81 2.50 -25.63
C VAL A 321 15.00 2.92 -24.18
N ARG A 322 15.93 2.27 -23.48
CA ARG A 322 16.25 2.57 -22.07
C ARG A 322 17.75 2.54 -21.84
N THR A 323 18.21 3.46 -21.01
CA THR A 323 19.58 3.39 -20.48
C THR A 323 19.63 2.30 -19.40
N VAL A 324 20.65 1.46 -19.47
CA VAL A 324 20.93 0.43 -18.44
C VAL A 324 22.26 0.76 -17.75
N THR A 325 22.44 0.26 -16.53
CA THR A 325 23.72 0.44 -15.86
C THR A 325 24.81 -0.37 -16.56
N PRO A 326 26.11 0.02 -16.49
CA PRO A 326 27.21 -0.78 -17.03
C PRO A 326 27.18 -2.23 -16.51
N ARG A 327 26.83 -2.42 -15.23
CA ARG A 327 26.68 -3.75 -14.62
C ARG A 327 25.55 -4.57 -15.23
N HIS A 328 24.41 -3.95 -15.51
CA HIS A 328 23.30 -4.62 -16.20
C HIS A 328 23.65 -4.99 -17.64
N ALA A 329 24.37 -4.12 -18.35
CA ALA A 329 24.87 -4.42 -19.69
C ALA A 329 25.82 -5.62 -19.69
N GLU A 330 26.76 -5.66 -18.74
CA GLU A 330 27.70 -6.76 -18.55
C GLU A 330 26.99 -8.09 -18.26
N ILE A 331 25.97 -8.08 -17.36
CA ILE A 331 25.13 -9.26 -17.11
C ILE A 331 24.49 -9.74 -18.42
N LEU A 332 23.87 -8.86 -19.19
CA LEU A 332 23.22 -9.24 -20.46
C LEU A 332 24.20 -9.85 -21.46
N VAL A 333 25.43 -9.33 -21.54
CA VAL A 333 26.50 -9.88 -22.39
C VAL A 333 26.86 -11.31 -21.95
N HIS A 334 27.06 -11.54 -20.64
CA HIS A 334 27.37 -12.87 -20.12
C HIS A 334 26.22 -13.85 -20.34
N LEU A 335 24.98 -13.45 -20.15
CA LEU A 335 23.81 -14.29 -20.39
C LEU A 335 23.65 -14.63 -21.89
N HIS A 336 23.97 -13.66 -22.78
CA HIS A 336 23.97 -13.88 -24.21
C HIS A 336 25.03 -14.91 -24.64
N ALA A 337 26.25 -14.76 -24.10
CA ALA A 337 27.36 -15.68 -24.38
C ALA A 337 27.10 -17.11 -23.86
N ALA A 338 26.40 -17.23 -22.72
CA ALA A 338 26.02 -18.54 -22.14
C ALA A 338 24.92 -19.25 -22.93
N GLY A 339 24.16 -18.53 -23.75
CA GLY A 339 23.08 -19.07 -24.59
C GLY A 339 22.00 -19.79 -23.78
N PRO A 340 21.36 -20.83 -24.37
CA PRO A 340 20.25 -21.54 -23.73
C PRO A 340 20.64 -22.28 -22.43
N SER A 341 21.90 -22.65 -22.26
CA SER A 341 22.38 -23.33 -21.05
C SER A 341 22.34 -22.45 -19.82
N GLY A 342 22.49 -21.13 -20.01
CA GLY A 342 22.48 -20.15 -18.93
C GLY A 342 23.65 -20.27 -17.95
N LEU A 343 23.59 -19.51 -16.88
CA LEU A 343 24.61 -19.47 -15.83
C LEU A 343 23.99 -19.71 -14.46
N SER A 344 24.68 -20.44 -13.58
CA SER A 344 24.35 -20.45 -12.16
C SER A 344 24.71 -19.11 -11.50
N ALA A 345 24.25 -18.89 -10.26
CA ALA A 345 24.63 -17.70 -9.50
C ALA A 345 26.15 -17.63 -9.27
N GLU A 346 26.78 -18.77 -9.01
CA GLU A 346 28.24 -18.89 -8.82
C GLU A 346 28.99 -18.63 -10.13
N ALA A 347 28.51 -19.16 -11.25
CA ALA A 347 29.12 -18.92 -12.55
C ALA A 347 29.02 -17.44 -12.96
N LEU A 348 27.89 -16.81 -12.73
CA LEU A 348 27.68 -15.39 -12.99
C LEU A 348 28.51 -14.52 -12.04
N SER A 349 28.66 -14.92 -10.76
CA SER A 349 29.54 -14.25 -9.80
C SER A 349 31.00 -14.26 -10.29
N ARG A 350 31.51 -15.41 -10.70
CA ARG A 350 32.89 -15.52 -11.26
C ARG A 350 33.06 -14.66 -12.51
N ALA A 351 32.05 -14.62 -13.38
CA ALA A 351 32.13 -13.82 -14.60
C ALA A 351 32.16 -12.31 -14.32
N LEU A 352 31.46 -11.84 -13.28
CA LEU A 352 31.34 -10.40 -12.98
C LEU A 352 32.39 -9.89 -11.98
N TYR A 353 32.87 -10.75 -11.08
CA TYR A 353 33.72 -10.34 -9.94
C TYR A 353 35.03 -11.15 -9.84
N GLY A 354 35.20 -12.23 -10.63
CA GLY A 354 36.36 -13.08 -10.60
C GLY A 354 36.30 -14.25 -9.61
N ASP A 355 35.34 -14.24 -8.69
CA ASP A 355 35.13 -15.28 -7.67
C ASP A 355 33.64 -15.66 -7.51
N ALA A 356 33.35 -16.67 -6.66
CA ALA A 356 31.99 -17.15 -6.41
C ALA A 356 31.35 -16.62 -5.11
N GLU A 357 31.93 -15.59 -4.48
CA GLU A 357 31.50 -15.14 -3.15
C GLU A 357 30.40 -14.07 -3.20
N HIS A 358 30.16 -13.45 -4.36
CA HIS A 358 29.23 -12.33 -4.52
C HIS A 358 27.79 -12.75 -4.84
N LEU A 359 27.32 -13.90 -4.33
CA LEU A 359 26.01 -14.48 -4.69
C LEU A 359 24.83 -13.58 -4.35
N VAL A 360 24.88 -12.89 -3.19
CA VAL A 360 23.82 -11.97 -2.76
C VAL A 360 23.74 -10.77 -3.71
N THR A 361 24.91 -10.23 -4.08
CA THR A 361 25.02 -9.10 -5.02
C THR A 361 24.50 -9.48 -6.40
N VAL A 362 24.88 -10.64 -6.92
CA VAL A 362 24.39 -11.18 -8.21
C VAL A 362 22.85 -11.29 -8.21
N ARG A 363 22.28 -11.87 -7.16
CA ARG A 363 20.80 -12.01 -7.03
C ARG A 363 20.13 -10.65 -6.99
N ALA A 364 20.70 -9.68 -6.27
CA ALA A 364 20.17 -8.31 -6.19
C ALA A 364 20.22 -7.61 -7.56
N GLU A 365 21.37 -7.70 -8.28
CA GLU A 365 21.51 -7.09 -9.61
C GLU A 365 20.57 -7.72 -10.64
N VAL A 366 20.48 -9.06 -10.68
CA VAL A 366 19.52 -9.73 -11.57
C VAL A 366 18.07 -9.37 -11.21
N SER A 367 17.75 -9.22 -9.92
CA SER A 367 16.42 -8.78 -9.48
C SER A 367 16.11 -7.35 -9.96
N ARG A 368 17.10 -6.42 -9.89
CA ARG A 368 16.96 -5.05 -10.41
C ARG A 368 16.80 -5.04 -11.93
N LEU A 369 17.62 -5.84 -12.63
CA LEU A 369 17.55 -5.99 -14.09
C LEU A 369 16.17 -6.53 -14.50
N ARG A 370 15.64 -7.52 -13.79
CA ARG A 370 14.29 -8.04 -14.05
C ARG A 370 13.19 -7.04 -13.74
N ARG A 371 13.34 -6.18 -12.73
CA ARG A 371 12.39 -5.07 -12.51
C ARG A 371 12.39 -4.08 -13.67
N LEU A 372 13.54 -3.86 -14.30
CA LEU A 372 13.67 -2.96 -15.46
C LEU A 372 13.15 -3.59 -16.76
N LEU A 373 13.45 -4.87 -16.99
CA LEU A 373 13.24 -5.55 -18.27
C LEU A 373 12.13 -6.62 -18.25
N GLY A 374 11.54 -6.89 -17.07
CA GLY A 374 10.56 -7.96 -16.93
C GLY A 374 11.18 -9.35 -17.09
N ALA A 375 10.48 -10.21 -17.82
CA ALA A 375 10.82 -11.63 -17.98
C ALA A 375 11.85 -11.93 -19.09
N ILE A 376 12.56 -10.94 -19.56
CA ILE A 376 13.66 -11.11 -20.54
C ILE A 376 14.76 -12.01 -19.99
N VAL A 377 14.91 -12.09 -18.67
CA VAL A 377 15.90 -12.91 -17.97
C VAL A 377 15.21 -13.97 -17.12
N ASP A 378 15.47 -15.24 -17.40
CA ASP A 378 15.13 -16.39 -16.55
C ASP A 378 16.07 -16.44 -15.33
N THR A 379 15.64 -17.09 -14.24
CA THR A 379 16.42 -17.13 -12.99
C THR A 379 16.90 -18.51 -12.57
N ARG A 380 16.51 -19.56 -13.27
CA ARG A 380 16.90 -20.96 -12.96
C ARG A 380 17.06 -21.78 -14.22
N PRO A 381 18.24 -21.79 -14.82
CA PRO A 381 19.42 -20.94 -14.62
C PRO A 381 19.20 -19.48 -15.08
N TYR A 382 20.14 -18.57 -14.77
CA TYR A 382 20.13 -17.24 -15.37
C TYR A 382 20.45 -17.33 -16.85
N ARG A 383 19.50 -16.93 -17.70
CA ARG A 383 19.64 -16.91 -19.17
C ARG A 383 18.66 -15.93 -19.77
N LEU A 384 18.85 -15.60 -21.02
CA LEU A 384 17.82 -14.91 -21.78
C LEU A 384 16.64 -15.85 -21.99
N ALA A 385 15.42 -15.35 -21.83
CA ALA A 385 14.21 -16.15 -22.02
C ALA A 385 14.12 -16.67 -23.46
N SER A 386 13.47 -17.83 -23.62
CA SER A 386 13.26 -18.42 -24.95
C SER A 386 12.46 -17.47 -25.85
N GLY A 387 12.93 -17.23 -27.07
CA GLY A 387 12.34 -16.24 -28.00
C GLY A 387 12.93 -14.83 -27.91
N VAL A 388 13.87 -14.56 -26.98
CA VAL A 388 14.61 -13.30 -26.89
C VAL A 388 15.93 -13.43 -27.63
N GLY A 389 16.12 -12.61 -28.66
CA GLY A 389 17.43 -12.45 -29.33
C GLY A 389 18.13 -11.17 -28.83
N LEU A 390 19.42 -11.26 -28.49
CA LEU A 390 20.23 -10.11 -28.14
C LEU A 390 21.33 -9.90 -29.18
N THR A 391 21.44 -8.67 -29.69
CA THR A 391 22.57 -8.21 -30.48
C THR A 391 23.36 -7.19 -29.66
N VAL A 392 24.68 -7.39 -29.57
CA VAL A 392 25.55 -6.49 -28.81
C VAL A 392 26.39 -5.68 -29.80
N HIS A 393 26.27 -4.36 -29.71
CA HIS A 393 27.06 -3.41 -30.48
C HIS A 393 28.12 -2.78 -29.59
N LYS A 394 29.37 -2.80 -30.01
CA LYS A 394 30.44 -2.00 -29.38
C LYS A 394 30.18 -0.55 -29.73
N GLY A 395 30.00 0.31 -28.74
CA GLY A 395 29.85 1.74 -28.95
C GLY A 395 31.03 2.27 -29.79
N LEU A 396 30.75 3.10 -30.77
CA LEU A 396 31.80 3.87 -31.45
C LEU A 396 32.50 4.74 -30.41
N GLU A 397 33.77 4.46 -30.15
CA GLU A 397 34.63 5.45 -29.50
C GLU A 397 34.65 6.68 -30.41
N VAL A 398 33.94 7.73 -30.01
CA VAL A 398 34.12 9.05 -30.60
C VAL A 398 35.50 9.51 -30.14
N GLY A 399 36.49 9.24 -30.94
CA GLY A 399 37.80 9.79 -30.79
C GLY A 399 37.70 11.31 -30.90
N GLY A 400 38.21 11.98 -29.91
CA GLY A 400 38.28 13.41 -29.86
C GLY A 400 39.55 13.92 -29.38
#